data_118b8fde42c4cb652d0282f4707daf09
#
_entry.id   118b8fde42c4cb652d0282f4707daf09
#
_cell.length_a   1.000
_cell.length_b   1.000
_cell.length_c   1.000
_cell.angle_alpha   90.00
_cell.angle_beta   90.00
_cell.angle_gamma   90.00
#
_symmetry.space_group_name_H-M   'P 1'
#
loop_
_entity.id
_entity.type
_entity.pdbx_description
1 polymer ?
#
loop_
_entity_poly.entity_id
_entity_poly.type
_entity_poly.pdbx_seq_one_letter_code
_entity_poly.pdbx_strand_id
1 'polypeptide(L)'
;MVNISKRSKTLCLLFIMCTCLAAQTPIANRVRVAARHLPQGATVLAKYTDNQRHCLYYIQGEKIFCLDVVLNINEELDFNQHTYKKVVCTSISNGGDYMFVVLDTGEKTGWGLEQRYELWRIDSKNRHFTQLGRGFKIEKTKEGYVLSQTVKCLNPRAPRSQQRWMVREQGYDEKGKPLPPQKPYEMK
;
A
#
# COMPACT_ATOMS: atom_id res chain seq x y z
N MET A 1 -6.74 -56.13 36.43
CA MET A 1 -7.77 -55.20 35.88
C MET A 1 -7.51 -53.82 36.45
N VAL A 2 -6.97 -52.93 35.64
CA VAL A 2 -6.62 -51.58 36.07
C VAL A 2 -7.83 -50.68 35.79
N ASN A 3 -8.39 -50.13 36.83
CA ASN A 3 -9.55 -49.25 36.79
C ASN A 3 -9.08 -47.83 36.29
N ILE A 4 -9.11 -47.58 34.99
CA ILE A 4 -8.77 -46.28 34.44
C ILE A 4 -9.91 -45.33 34.80
N SER A 5 -9.60 -44.46 35.74
CA SER A 5 -10.47 -43.48 36.36
C SER A 5 -11.21 -42.62 35.33
N LYS A 6 -12.52 -42.53 35.46
CA LYS A 6 -13.43 -41.59 34.71
C LYS A 6 -12.92 -40.13 34.67
N ARG A 7 -12.06 -39.77 35.61
CA ARG A 7 -11.45 -38.40 35.68
C ARG A 7 -10.50 -38.08 34.54
N SER A 8 -9.79 -39.09 33.99
CA SER A 8 -8.83 -38.89 32.87
C SER A 8 -9.53 -38.56 31.57
N LYS A 9 -10.72 -39.14 31.32
CA LYS A 9 -11.50 -38.85 30.08
C LYS A 9 -12.10 -37.43 30.06
N THR A 10 -12.51 -36.94 31.23
CA THR A 10 -13.07 -35.59 31.36
C THR A 10 -12.00 -34.50 31.17
N LEU A 11 -10.77 -34.77 31.63
CA LEU A 11 -9.64 -33.83 31.46
C LEU A 11 -9.20 -33.72 30.01
N CYS A 12 -9.15 -34.83 29.26
CA CYS A 12 -8.84 -34.82 27.83
C CYS A 12 -9.92 -34.09 27.00
N LEU A 13 -11.20 -34.26 27.32
CA LEU A 13 -12.30 -33.58 26.66
C LEU A 13 -12.27 -32.07 26.93
N LEU A 14 -11.95 -31.62 28.13
CA LEU A 14 -11.77 -30.20 28.46
C LEU A 14 -10.58 -29.58 27.71
N PHE A 15 -9.48 -30.32 27.56
CA PHE A 15 -8.31 -29.85 26.83
C PHE A 15 -8.59 -29.70 25.32
N ILE A 16 -9.33 -30.67 24.73
CA ILE A 16 -9.75 -30.59 23.32
C ILE A 16 -10.75 -29.46 23.09
N MET A 17 -11.69 -29.24 24.02
CA MET A 17 -12.61 -28.10 23.91
C MET A 17 -11.92 -26.74 24.07
N CYS A 18 -10.92 -26.61 24.96
CA CYS A 18 -10.13 -25.37 25.08
C CYS A 18 -9.30 -25.07 23.83
N THR A 19 -8.72 -26.07 23.18
CA THR A 19 -7.97 -25.88 21.94
C THR A 19 -8.88 -25.54 20.75
N CYS A 20 -10.10 -26.08 20.71
CA CYS A 20 -11.10 -25.72 19.71
C CYS A 20 -11.67 -24.30 19.91
N LEU A 21 -11.86 -23.83 21.14
CA LEU A 21 -12.33 -22.46 21.42
C LEU A 21 -11.26 -21.43 21.10
N ALA A 22 -9.96 -21.73 21.27
CA ALA A 22 -8.88 -20.83 20.85
C ALA A 22 -8.79 -20.66 19.33
N ALA A 23 -9.25 -21.66 18.57
CA ALA A 23 -9.28 -21.63 17.10
C ALA A 23 -10.45 -20.79 16.54
N GLN A 24 -11.43 -20.41 17.36
CA GLN A 24 -12.63 -19.67 16.94
C GLN A 24 -12.65 -18.20 17.32
N THR A 25 -11.50 -17.61 17.70
CA THR A 25 -11.45 -16.16 17.79
C THR A 25 -11.76 -15.57 16.42
N PRO A 26 -12.81 -14.73 16.28
CA PRO A 26 -13.15 -14.12 14.99
C PRO A 26 -11.89 -13.48 14.40
N ILE A 27 -11.62 -13.74 13.14
CA ILE A 27 -10.42 -13.31 12.44
C ILE A 27 -10.21 -11.79 12.57
N ALA A 28 -11.29 -11.01 12.58
CA ALA A 28 -11.28 -9.59 12.88
C ALA A 28 -10.58 -9.27 14.22
N ASN A 29 -10.70 -10.13 15.23
CA ASN A 29 -9.99 -9.97 16.50
C ASN A 29 -8.49 -10.26 16.36
N ARG A 30 -8.09 -11.22 15.55
CA ARG A 30 -6.66 -11.52 15.30
C ARG A 30 -5.97 -10.33 14.64
N VAL A 31 -6.58 -9.74 13.61
CA VAL A 31 -6.04 -8.53 12.94
C VAL A 31 -5.97 -7.35 13.91
N ARG A 32 -6.97 -7.19 14.80
CA ARG A 32 -6.96 -6.14 15.82
C ARG A 32 -5.88 -6.36 16.87
N VAL A 33 -5.64 -7.60 17.27
CA VAL A 33 -4.56 -7.96 18.21
C VAL A 33 -3.21 -7.75 17.55
N ALA A 34 -3.01 -8.22 16.32
CA ALA A 34 -1.77 -8.01 15.57
C ALA A 34 -1.43 -6.53 15.42
N ALA A 35 -2.43 -5.67 15.16
CA ALA A 35 -2.21 -4.23 15.07
C ALA A 35 -1.70 -3.59 16.37
N ARG A 36 -1.95 -4.20 17.53
CA ARG A 36 -1.46 -3.72 18.83
C ARG A 36 -0.02 -4.16 19.14
N HIS A 37 0.47 -5.18 18.43
CA HIS A 37 1.80 -5.74 18.60
C HIS A 37 2.76 -5.36 17.47
N LEU A 38 2.39 -4.36 16.67
CA LEU A 38 3.30 -3.81 15.66
C LEU A 38 4.51 -3.17 16.35
N PRO A 39 5.66 -3.09 15.64
CA PRO A 39 6.84 -2.40 16.13
C PRO A 39 6.53 -0.95 16.54
N GLN A 40 7.31 -0.44 17.48
CA GLN A 40 7.18 0.95 17.93
C GLN A 40 7.37 1.92 16.74
N GLY A 41 6.50 2.91 16.64
CA GLY A 41 6.50 3.88 15.53
C GLY A 41 5.82 3.39 14.24
N ALA A 42 5.28 2.17 14.23
CA ALA A 42 4.51 1.70 13.09
C ALA A 42 3.12 2.36 13.02
N THR A 43 2.71 2.74 11.81
CA THR A 43 1.38 3.29 11.54
C THR A 43 0.62 2.37 10.60
N VAL A 44 -0.57 1.92 11.01
CA VAL A 44 -1.43 1.07 10.18
C VAL A 44 -1.95 1.87 8.99
N LEU A 45 -1.75 1.35 7.79
CA LEU A 45 -2.21 1.92 6.53
C LEU A 45 -3.53 1.30 6.09
N ALA A 46 -3.57 -0.04 6.08
CA ALA A 46 -4.69 -0.81 5.56
C ALA A 46 -4.86 -2.13 6.29
N LYS A 47 -6.09 -2.64 6.27
CA LYS A 47 -6.43 -3.99 6.69
C LYS A 47 -7.18 -4.64 5.54
N TYR A 48 -6.69 -5.78 5.11
CA TYR A 48 -7.37 -6.58 4.11
C TYR A 48 -7.76 -7.92 4.71
N THR A 49 -9.01 -8.31 4.49
CA THR A 49 -9.55 -9.56 5.01
C THR A 49 -10.46 -10.19 3.96
N ASP A 50 -10.13 -11.39 3.55
CA ASP A 50 -11.02 -12.27 2.78
C ASP A 50 -11.09 -13.67 3.45
N ASN A 51 -11.66 -14.65 2.76
CA ASN A 51 -11.80 -16.01 3.30
C ASN A 51 -10.48 -16.77 3.48
N GLN A 52 -9.39 -16.29 2.87
CA GLN A 52 -8.09 -16.99 2.82
C GLN A 52 -6.95 -16.19 3.41
N ARG A 53 -7.03 -14.86 3.38
CA ARG A 53 -5.95 -13.94 3.77
C ARG A 53 -6.42 -12.86 4.70
N HIS A 54 -5.56 -12.56 5.65
CA HIS A 54 -5.76 -11.50 6.63
C HIS A 54 -4.46 -10.72 6.75
N CYS A 55 -4.37 -9.65 5.95
CA CYS A 55 -3.16 -8.84 5.86
C CYS A 55 -3.35 -7.51 6.55
N LEU A 56 -2.33 -7.10 7.26
CA LEU A 56 -2.19 -5.80 7.87
C LEU A 56 -1.04 -5.06 7.18
N TYR A 57 -1.36 -4.00 6.48
CA TYR A 57 -0.36 -3.13 5.86
C TYR A 57 -0.02 -1.99 6.81
N TYR A 58 1.25 -1.76 7.04
CA TYR A 58 1.71 -0.69 7.91
C TYR A 58 3.00 -0.05 7.39
N ILE A 59 3.24 1.19 7.79
CA ILE A 59 4.49 1.89 7.55
C ILE A 59 5.30 1.95 8.83
N GLN A 60 6.60 1.70 8.74
CA GLN A 60 7.57 1.90 9.79
C GLN A 60 8.79 2.62 9.22
N GLY A 61 9.07 3.81 9.75
CA GLY A 61 10.03 4.71 9.12
C GLY A 61 9.55 5.12 7.72
N GLU A 62 10.36 4.84 6.72
CA GLU A 62 10.06 5.18 5.31
C GLU A 62 9.60 3.95 4.48
N LYS A 63 9.42 2.79 5.12
CA LYS A 63 9.14 1.50 4.47
C LYS A 63 7.74 1.01 4.78
N ILE A 64 7.16 0.30 3.82
CA ILE A 64 5.85 -0.34 3.96
C ILE A 64 6.05 -1.84 4.15
N PHE A 65 5.28 -2.40 5.07
CA PHE A 65 5.27 -3.81 5.41
C PHE A 65 3.88 -4.40 5.26
N CYS A 66 3.84 -5.69 4.93
CA CYS A 66 2.63 -6.50 4.98
C CYS A 66 2.82 -7.62 6.00
N LEU A 67 2.00 -7.63 7.03
CA LEU A 67 1.90 -8.72 7.98
C LEU A 67 0.73 -9.62 7.59
N ASP A 68 1.02 -10.87 7.18
CA ASP A 68 0.00 -11.91 7.10
C ASP A 68 -0.27 -12.42 8.52
N VAL A 69 -1.46 -12.14 9.01
CA VAL A 69 -1.85 -12.44 10.41
C VAL A 69 -2.07 -13.92 10.64
N VAL A 70 -2.41 -14.67 9.60
CA VAL A 70 -2.64 -16.13 9.69
C VAL A 70 -1.33 -16.89 9.69
N LEU A 71 -0.47 -16.56 8.74
CA LEU A 71 0.84 -17.21 8.59
C LEU A 71 1.90 -16.64 9.52
N ASN A 72 1.63 -15.50 10.14
CA ASN A 72 2.58 -14.73 10.95
C ASN A 72 3.86 -14.38 10.16
N ILE A 73 3.71 -14.09 8.87
CA ILE A 73 4.79 -13.67 8.00
C ILE A 73 4.75 -12.16 7.85
N ASN A 74 5.86 -11.51 8.17
CA ASN A 74 6.02 -10.06 8.04
C ASN A 74 7.06 -9.76 6.96
N GLU A 75 6.64 -9.11 5.90
CA GLU A 75 7.47 -8.83 4.72
C GLU A 75 7.48 -7.34 4.43
N GLU A 76 8.66 -6.79 4.14
CA GLU A 76 8.79 -5.48 3.51
C GLU A 76 8.23 -5.56 2.09
N LEU A 77 7.42 -4.58 1.70
CA LEU A 77 6.91 -4.51 0.34
C LEU A 77 8.02 -4.01 -0.59
N ASP A 78 8.47 -4.89 -1.46
CA ASP A 78 9.44 -4.57 -2.51
C ASP A 78 8.70 -4.05 -3.76
N PHE A 79 8.94 -2.80 -4.09
CA PHE A 79 8.40 -2.17 -5.31
C PHE A 79 9.28 -2.49 -6.53
N ASN A 80 9.46 -3.79 -6.84
CA ASN A 80 10.24 -4.28 -7.97
C ASN A 80 11.69 -3.77 -7.96
N GLN A 81 12.32 -3.76 -6.78
CA GLN A 81 13.67 -3.24 -6.55
C GLN A 81 13.84 -1.73 -6.85
N HIS A 82 12.75 -1.00 -6.98
CA HIS A 82 12.83 0.45 -7.09
C HIS A 82 13.28 1.06 -5.77
N THR A 83 14.38 1.79 -5.83
CA THR A 83 14.84 2.57 -4.69
C THR A 83 13.98 3.83 -4.56
N TYR A 84 13.44 4.05 -3.39
CA TYR A 84 12.72 5.28 -3.05
C TYR A 84 13.24 5.85 -1.75
N LYS A 85 13.08 7.15 -1.56
CA LYS A 85 13.50 7.82 -0.32
C LYS A 85 12.45 7.70 0.76
N LYS A 86 11.18 7.91 0.40
CA LYS A 86 10.08 7.88 1.37
C LYS A 86 8.74 7.63 0.70
N VAL A 87 7.82 7.13 1.50
CA VAL A 87 6.39 7.10 1.17
C VAL A 87 5.80 8.48 1.43
N VAL A 88 5.20 9.09 0.42
CA VAL A 88 4.59 10.43 0.51
C VAL A 88 3.17 10.35 1.01
N CYS A 89 2.38 9.48 0.41
CA CYS A 89 1.03 9.21 0.86
C CYS A 89 0.59 7.80 0.49
N THR A 90 -0.44 7.34 1.19
CA THR A 90 -1.12 6.09 0.91
C THR A 90 -2.62 6.30 0.96
N SER A 91 -3.35 5.53 0.20
CA SER A 91 -4.81 5.45 0.33
C SER A 91 -5.33 4.08 -0.07
N ILE A 92 -6.55 3.79 0.32
CA ILE A 92 -7.23 2.53 0.04
C ILE A 92 -8.45 2.86 -0.80
N SER A 93 -8.71 2.04 -1.82
CA SER A 93 -9.94 2.13 -2.62
C SER A 93 -11.18 1.83 -1.76
N ASN A 94 -12.32 2.31 -2.21
CA ASN A 94 -13.60 1.90 -1.65
C ASN A 94 -13.73 0.37 -1.82
N GLY A 95 -13.98 -0.35 -0.73
CA GLY A 95 -14.00 -1.82 -0.73
C GLY A 95 -12.69 -2.50 -0.33
N GLY A 96 -11.56 -1.78 -0.27
CA GLY A 96 -10.30 -2.32 0.24
C GLY A 96 -9.50 -3.19 -0.73
N ASP A 97 -9.96 -3.35 -1.98
CA ASP A 97 -9.31 -4.23 -2.96
C ASP A 97 -7.95 -3.73 -3.41
N TYR A 98 -7.75 -2.41 -3.42
CA TYR A 98 -6.52 -1.78 -3.89
C TYR A 98 -5.99 -0.80 -2.85
N MET A 99 -4.69 -0.82 -2.66
CA MET A 99 -3.96 0.22 -1.95
C MET A 99 -3.12 1.02 -2.96
N PHE A 100 -3.19 2.33 -2.87
CA PHE A 100 -2.37 3.24 -3.67
C PHE A 100 -1.26 3.80 -2.81
N VAL A 101 -0.06 3.86 -3.38
CA VAL A 101 1.14 4.37 -2.72
C VAL A 101 1.81 5.38 -3.62
N VAL A 102 2.12 6.54 -3.07
CA VAL A 102 2.96 7.53 -3.74
C VAL A 102 4.34 7.50 -3.11
N LEU A 103 5.33 7.17 -3.93
CA LEU A 103 6.73 7.11 -3.55
C LEU A 103 7.48 8.34 -4.04
N ASP A 104 8.34 8.91 -3.21
CA ASP A 104 9.33 9.90 -3.59
C ASP A 104 10.66 9.18 -3.85
N THR A 105 11.07 9.08 -5.10
CA THR A 105 12.35 8.45 -5.48
C THR A 105 13.54 9.32 -5.13
N GLY A 106 13.32 10.62 -4.93
CA GLY A 106 14.37 11.60 -4.67
C GLY A 106 15.27 11.85 -5.87
N GLU A 107 14.94 11.29 -7.04
CA GLU A 107 15.70 11.56 -8.26
C GLU A 107 15.65 13.03 -8.63
N LYS A 108 16.81 13.56 -8.97
CA LYS A 108 16.99 14.91 -9.51
C LYS A 108 17.48 14.75 -10.94
N THR A 109 16.59 14.99 -11.89
CA THR A 109 16.93 14.87 -13.31
C THR A 109 17.80 16.02 -13.83
N GLY A 110 17.97 17.08 -13.03
CA GLY A 110 18.74 18.26 -13.41
C GLY A 110 18.09 19.13 -14.48
N TRP A 111 17.06 18.63 -15.16
CA TRP A 111 16.36 19.28 -16.25
C TRP A 111 14.88 19.46 -15.93
N GLY A 112 14.48 20.67 -15.63
CA GLY A 112 13.06 21.03 -15.50
C GLY A 112 12.36 20.56 -14.23
N LEU A 113 11.07 20.27 -14.38
CA LEU A 113 10.24 19.74 -13.32
C LEU A 113 10.59 18.26 -13.09
N GLU A 114 11.12 17.97 -11.92
CA GLU A 114 11.61 16.65 -11.57
C GLU A 114 10.45 15.67 -11.44
N GLN A 115 10.38 14.67 -12.32
CA GLN A 115 9.38 13.60 -12.24
C GLN A 115 9.79 12.56 -11.18
N ARG A 116 9.87 13.00 -9.94
CA ARG A 116 10.42 12.21 -8.83
C ARG A 116 9.39 11.41 -8.06
N TYR A 117 8.10 11.63 -8.32
CA TYR A 117 7.04 10.91 -7.64
C TYR A 117 6.53 9.77 -8.50
N GLU A 118 6.36 8.61 -7.91
CA GLU A 118 5.78 7.44 -8.54
C GLU A 118 4.46 7.08 -7.87
N LEU A 119 3.45 6.80 -8.69
CA LEU A 119 2.16 6.28 -8.24
C LEU A 119 2.13 4.78 -8.48
N TRP A 120 1.95 4.02 -7.41
CA TRP A 120 1.83 2.58 -7.42
C TRP A 120 0.46 2.15 -6.95
N ARG A 121 -0.05 1.07 -7.53
CA ARG A 121 -1.22 0.34 -7.06
C ARG A 121 -0.79 -1.04 -6.60
N ILE A 122 -1.26 -1.43 -5.42
CA ILE A 122 -1.07 -2.76 -4.85
C ILE A 122 -2.44 -3.41 -4.80
N ASP A 123 -2.58 -4.55 -5.45
CA ASP A 123 -3.75 -5.42 -5.30
C ASP A 123 -3.65 -6.10 -3.93
N SER A 124 -4.60 -5.82 -3.05
CA SER A 124 -4.57 -6.31 -1.68
C SER A 124 -4.72 -7.83 -1.60
N LYS A 125 -5.39 -8.44 -2.58
CA LYS A 125 -5.67 -9.87 -2.60
C LYS A 125 -4.45 -10.70 -2.99
N ASN A 126 -3.77 -10.32 -4.08
CA ASN A 126 -2.67 -11.11 -4.65
C ASN A 126 -1.29 -10.48 -4.44
N ARG A 127 -1.25 -9.30 -3.80
CA ARG A 127 -0.02 -8.51 -3.58
C ARG A 127 0.67 -8.14 -4.89
N HIS A 128 -0.08 -8.01 -5.97
CA HIS A 128 0.48 -7.59 -7.25
C HIS A 128 0.70 -6.08 -7.27
N PHE A 129 1.93 -5.70 -7.61
CA PHE A 129 2.35 -4.30 -7.71
C PHE A 129 2.26 -3.82 -9.15
N THR A 130 1.63 -2.69 -9.36
CA THR A 130 1.54 -2.05 -10.68
C THR A 130 1.97 -0.60 -10.55
N GLN A 131 3.06 -0.22 -11.21
CA GLN A 131 3.40 1.19 -11.37
C GLN A 131 2.43 1.83 -12.36
N LEU A 132 1.65 2.79 -11.92
CA LEU A 132 0.67 3.49 -12.76
C LEU A 132 1.34 4.60 -13.56
N GLY A 133 2.34 5.25 -12.97
CA GLY A 133 3.07 6.29 -13.67
C GLY A 133 4.02 7.07 -12.75
N ARG A 134 4.74 7.99 -13.38
CA ARG A 134 5.71 8.88 -12.75
C ARG A 134 5.40 10.32 -13.11
N GLY A 135 5.55 11.25 -12.18
CA GLY A 135 5.29 12.67 -12.40
C GLY A 135 6.00 13.58 -11.41
N PHE A 136 5.90 14.88 -11.65
CA PHE A 136 6.42 15.89 -10.73
C PHE A 136 5.40 16.27 -9.64
N LYS A 137 4.13 15.91 -9.83
CA LYS A 137 3.03 16.12 -8.89
C LYS A 137 2.04 14.96 -9.00
N ILE A 138 1.55 14.50 -7.86
CA ILE A 138 0.51 13.49 -7.76
C ILE A 138 -0.52 14.00 -6.75
N GLU A 139 -1.77 14.10 -7.16
CA GLU A 139 -2.88 14.55 -6.33
C GLU A 139 -3.96 13.48 -6.23
N LYS A 140 -4.44 13.27 -5.01
CA LYS A 140 -5.62 12.46 -4.77
C LYS A 140 -6.86 13.32 -5.01
N THR A 141 -7.78 12.81 -5.83
CA THR A 141 -9.08 13.42 -6.09
C THR A 141 -10.20 12.58 -5.48
N LYS A 142 -11.45 13.00 -5.66
CA LYS A 142 -12.62 12.18 -5.27
C LYS A 142 -12.77 10.92 -6.12
N GLU A 143 -12.30 10.97 -7.36
CA GLU A 143 -12.45 9.90 -8.36
C GLU A 143 -11.23 8.99 -8.46
N GLY A 144 -10.14 9.30 -7.75
CA GLY A 144 -8.90 8.54 -7.79
C GLY A 144 -7.66 9.42 -7.69
N TYR A 145 -6.79 9.39 -8.70
CA TYR A 145 -5.53 10.12 -8.71
C TYR A 145 -5.31 10.89 -10.02
N VAL A 146 -4.66 12.04 -9.92
CA VAL A 146 -4.16 12.81 -11.07
C VAL A 146 -2.66 12.93 -10.98
N LEU A 147 -1.98 12.55 -12.05
CA LEU A 147 -0.55 12.56 -12.22
C LEU A 147 -0.16 13.64 -13.23
N SER A 148 0.60 14.64 -12.78
CA SER A 148 1.10 15.70 -13.65
C SER A 148 2.50 15.37 -14.16
N GLN A 149 2.65 15.32 -15.48
CA GLN A 149 3.86 14.92 -16.18
C GLN A 149 4.39 16.06 -17.06
N THR A 150 5.69 16.21 -17.09
CA THR A 150 6.36 17.11 -18.04
C THR A 150 6.37 16.48 -19.43
N VAL A 151 5.92 17.22 -20.44
CA VAL A 151 5.96 16.82 -21.85
C VAL A 151 7.19 17.37 -22.54
N LYS A 152 7.41 18.70 -22.45
CA LYS A 152 8.58 19.38 -23.03
C LYS A 152 8.82 20.75 -22.40
N CYS A 153 10.06 21.22 -22.47
CA CYS A 153 10.39 22.60 -22.19
C CYS A 153 10.16 23.46 -23.45
N LEU A 154 9.47 24.58 -23.30
CA LEU A 154 9.16 25.49 -24.43
C LEU A 154 10.32 26.44 -24.76
N ASN A 155 11.15 26.78 -23.76
CA ASN A 155 12.26 27.70 -23.87
C ASN A 155 13.53 27.16 -23.15
N PRO A 156 14.15 26.06 -23.61
CA PRO A 156 15.21 25.35 -22.89
C PRO A 156 16.49 26.18 -22.69
N ARG A 157 16.67 27.25 -23.46
CA ARG A 157 17.83 28.17 -23.34
C ARG A 157 17.67 29.24 -22.26
N ALA A 158 16.44 29.40 -21.73
CA ALA A 158 16.19 30.36 -20.66
C ALA A 158 16.78 29.87 -19.33
N PRO A 159 17.15 30.78 -18.39
CA PRO A 159 17.48 30.39 -17.04
C PRO A 159 16.39 29.52 -16.42
N ARG A 160 16.76 28.54 -15.56
CA ARG A 160 15.84 27.54 -15.01
C ARG A 160 14.57 28.15 -14.37
N SER A 161 14.72 29.29 -13.68
CA SER A 161 13.60 30.02 -13.07
C SER A 161 12.63 30.66 -14.06
N GLN A 162 13.02 30.77 -15.34
CA GLN A 162 12.23 31.37 -16.41
C GLN A 162 11.80 30.32 -17.45
N GLN A 163 12.10 29.06 -17.23
CA GLN A 163 11.70 28.01 -18.14
C GLN A 163 10.18 27.80 -18.09
N ARG A 164 9.61 27.63 -19.27
CA ARG A 164 8.17 27.36 -19.48
C ARG A 164 7.98 25.92 -19.92
N TRP A 165 6.98 25.27 -19.37
CA TRP A 165 6.80 23.84 -19.53
C TRP A 165 5.42 23.51 -20.09
N MET A 166 5.40 22.62 -21.09
CA MET A 166 4.19 21.87 -21.44
C MET A 166 4.05 20.71 -20.50
N VAL A 167 2.90 20.60 -19.88
CA VAL A 167 2.56 19.53 -18.95
C VAL A 167 1.31 18.80 -19.44
N ARG A 168 1.17 17.56 -19.01
CA ARG A 168 -0.02 16.74 -19.25
C ARG A 168 -0.45 16.13 -17.94
N GLU A 169 -1.75 16.05 -17.74
CA GLU A 169 -2.34 15.33 -16.62
C GLU A 169 -2.89 13.99 -17.10
N GLN A 170 -2.58 12.94 -16.34
CA GLN A 170 -3.13 11.62 -16.51
C GLN A 170 -3.93 11.27 -15.27
N GLY A 171 -5.25 11.12 -15.44
CA GLY A 171 -6.14 10.67 -14.38
C GLY A 171 -6.15 9.14 -14.28
N TYR A 172 -6.41 8.65 -13.06
CA TYR A 172 -6.67 7.25 -12.76
C TYR A 172 -7.88 7.15 -11.84
N ASP A 173 -8.76 6.20 -12.10
CA ASP A 173 -9.92 5.93 -11.26
C ASP A 173 -9.53 5.23 -9.93
N GLU A 174 -10.52 4.95 -9.09
CA GLU A 174 -10.34 4.25 -7.79
C GLU A 174 -9.77 2.84 -7.93
N LYS A 175 -9.77 2.26 -9.12
CA LYS A 175 -9.19 0.93 -9.42
C LYS A 175 -7.81 1.05 -10.07
N GLY A 176 -7.33 2.27 -10.30
CA GLY A 176 -6.08 2.55 -11.00
C GLY A 176 -6.16 2.34 -12.51
N LYS A 177 -7.38 2.34 -13.09
CA LYS A 177 -7.55 2.33 -14.53
C LYS A 177 -7.32 3.75 -15.08
N PRO A 178 -6.52 3.92 -16.15
CA PRO A 178 -6.29 5.22 -16.71
C PRO A 178 -7.58 5.81 -17.29
N LEU A 179 -7.83 7.07 -16.96
CA LEU A 179 -8.87 7.89 -17.57
C LEU A 179 -8.37 8.45 -18.91
N PRO A 180 -9.25 8.91 -19.80
CA PRO A 180 -8.83 9.56 -21.03
C PRO A 180 -7.82 10.66 -20.76
N PRO A 181 -6.68 10.70 -21.49
CA PRO A 181 -5.63 11.67 -21.24
C PRO A 181 -6.12 13.08 -21.58
N GLN A 182 -5.77 14.03 -20.74
CA GLN A 182 -6.01 15.44 -21.03
C GLN A 182 -5.02 15.97 -22.07
N LYS A 183 -5.46 16.99 -22.83
CA LYS A 183 -4.55 17.67 -23.76
C LYS A 183 -3.44 18.38 -22.98
N PRO A 184 -2.19 18.31 -23.44
CA PRO A 184 -1.11 19.08 -22.83
C PRO A 184 -1.43 20.56 -22.83
N TYR A 185 -1.06 21.23 -21.75
CA TYR A 185 -1.22 22.67 -21.57
C TYR A 185 0.09 23.31 -21.06
N GLU A 186 0.23 24.58 -21.24
CA GLU A 186 1.34 25.32 -20.67
C GLU A 186 1.10 25.59 -19.19
N MET A 187 2.05 25.19 -18.37
CA MET A 187 2.02 25.49 -16.94
C MET A 187 2.36 26.96 -16.73
N LYS A 188 1.43 27.68 -16.10
CA LYS A 188 1.58 29.09 -15.71
C LYS A 188 2.33 29.24 -14.41
#